data_7dedcd3eb77afa89bf1368409af5716c
#
_entry.id   7dedcd3eb77afa89bf1368409af5716c
#
_cell.length_a   1.000
_cell.length_b   1.000
_cell.length_c   1.000
_cell.angle_alpha   90.00
_cell.angle_beta   90.00
_cell.angle_gamma   90.00
#
_symmetry.space_group_name_H-M   'P 1'
#
loop_
_entity.id
_entity.type
_entity.pdbx_description
1 polymer ?
#
loop_
_entity_poly.entity_id
_entity_poly.type
_entity_poly.pdbx_seq_one_letter_code
_entity_poly.pdbx_strand_id
1 'polypeptide(L)'
;MKAYATKLIDLTEKKAGDMAKRWAADVKKNHRTPSYHGLPEDRMIEQAISFYTNFRQMFFTENPYDTAKAFFTKYAESRYREKIPLQEALYALILMRRHMWLYAEFQATFITSIEQQQATESLNRTILMFDYATYPITEKYQELISRDVDRKLGAVKTIMMEGAGGGKKGALKAGLMGILLLIACVLTYYYHANLGTGVIFTHLFYIPIILASIWWRKKGLLVALFLGILILVSHALFLKGIAFSDDVVRAVMFVVIGFVVARLMEGLKKVEDLYKTLTT
;
A
#
# COMPACT_ATOMS: atom_id res chain seq x y z
N MET A 1 -17.94 36.45 -25.10
CA MET A 1 -17.34 35.12 -24.90
C MET A 1 -18.05 34.22 -23.88
N LYS A 2 -18.87 34.74 -22.97
CA LYS A 2 -19.56 33.95 -21.92
C LYS A 2 -20.88 33.25 -22.37
N ALA A 3 -21.53 33.69 -23.42
CA ALA A 3 -22.89 33.25 -23.81
C ALA A 3 -22.93 31.80 -24.35
N TYR A 4 -21.87 31.28 -24.92
CA TYR A 4 -21.91 30.05 -25.70
C TYR A 4 -21.71 28.79 -24.86
N ALA A 5 -20.87 28.86 -23.86
CA ALA A 5 -20.65 27.75 -22.93
C ALA A 5 -21.83 27.57 -21.97
N THR A 6 -22.66 28.59 -21.78
CA THR A 6 -23.81 28.62 -20.88
C THR A 6 -24.82 27.52 -21.21
N LYS A 7 -25.09 27.30 -22.50
CA LYS A 7 -26.09 26.32 -22.93
C LYS A 7 -25.76 24.88 -22.54
N LEU A 8 -24.48 24.45 -22.69
CA LEU A 8 -24.02 23.13 -22.28
C LEU A 8 -24.07 22.99 -20.75
N ILE A 9 -23.65 24.05 -20.04
CA ILE A 9 -23.59 24.04 -18.58
C ILE A 9 -24.99 24.04 -17.96
N ASP A 10 -25.91 24.88 -18.48
CA ASP A 10 -27.31 24.90 -18.06
C ASP A 10 -27.96 23.53 -18.26
N LEU A 11 -27.69 22.88 -19.38
CA LEU A 11 -28.15 21.53 -19.64
C LEU A 11 -27.56 20.54 -18.64
N THR A 12 -26.25 20.63 -18.39
CA THR A 12 -25.54 19.74 -17.46
C THR A 12 -26.09 19.85 -16.05
N GLU A 13 -26.29 21.07 -15.54
CA GLU A 13 -26.85 21.29 -14.21
C GLU A 13 -28.33 20.83 -14.13
N LYS A 14 -29.16 21.24 -15.09
CA LYS A 14 -30.57 20.88 -15.12
C LYS A 14 -30.80 19.38 -15.22
N LYS A 15 -29.91 18.66 -15.87
CA LYS A 15 -30.04 17.23 -16.17
C LYS A 15 -28.99 16.37 -15.46
N ALA A 16 -28.37 16.93 -14.40
CA ALA A 16 -27.31 16.24 -13.61
C ALA A 16 -27.76 14.84 -13.14
N GLY A 17 -29.01 14.71 -12.67
CA GLY A 17 -29.53 13.42 -12.20
C GLY A 17 -29.64 12.37 -13.28
N ASP A 18 -30.14 12.76 -14.48
CA ASP A 18 -30.30 11.84 -15.61
C ASP A 18 -28.94 11.36 -16.12
N MET A 19 -27.97 12.28 -16.22
CA MET A 19 -26.60 11.97 -16.64
C MET A 19 -25.89 11.11 -15.61
N ALA A 20 -26.05 11.40 -14.31
CA ALA A 20 -25.47 10.64 -13.22
C ALA A 20 -25.94 9.18 -13.20
N LYS A 21 -27.23 8.94 -13.41
CA LYS A 21 -27.79 7.58 -13.51
C LYS A 21 -27.20 6.82 -14.71
N ARG A 22 -27.13 7.45 -15.87
CA ARG A 22 -26.54 6.83 -17.08
C ARG A 22 -25.06 6.53 -16.89
N TRP A 23 -24.31 7.47 -16.31
CA TRP A 23 -22.91 7.28 -15.98
C TRP A 23 -22.71 6.14 -14.99
N ALA A 24 -23.48 6.10 -13.90
CA ALA A 24 -23.37 5.05 -12.89
C ALA A 24 -23.66 3.66 -13.49
N ALA A 25 -24.69 3.55 -14.34
CA ALA A 25 -25.01 2.31 -15.04
C ALA A 25 -23.89 1.85 -16.00
N ASP A 26 -23.23 2.80 -16.69
CA ASP A 26 -22.11 2.50 -17.58
C ASP A 26 -20.88 2.06 -16.79
N VAL A 27 -20.46 2.82 -15.79
CA VAL A 27 -19.29 2.52 -14.95
C VAL A 27 -19.44 1.18 -14.22
N LYS A 28 -20.65 0.84 -13.74
CA LYS A 28 -20.93 -0.45 -13.09
C LYS A 28 -20.81 -1.66 -14.01
N LYS A 29 -20.90 -1.48 -15.30
CA LYS A 29 -20.83 -2.58 -16.29
C LYS A 29 -19.52 -2.60 -17.07
N ASN A 30 -18.72 -1.54 -16.97
CA ASN A 30 -17.55 -1.37 -17.77
C ASN A 30 -16.40 -2.24 -17.26
N HIS A 31 -15.80 -3.04 -18.12
CA HIS A 31 -14.68 -3.92 -17.77
C HIS A 31 -13.41 -3.16 -17.36
N ARG A 32 -13.32 -1.86 -17.63
CA ARG A 32 -12.21 -0.99 -17.24
C ARG A 32 -12.38 -0.33 -15.88
N THR A 33 -13.54 -0.54 -15.24
CA THR A 33 -13.85 0.02 -13.91
C THR A 33 -14.37 -1.05 -12.94
N PRO A 34 -13.68 -2.19 -12.79
CA PRO A 34 -14.16 -3.30 -11.97
C PRO A 34 -14.35 -2.94 -10.50
N SER A 35 -13.57 -2.00 -9.95
CA SER A 35 -13.70 -1.55 -8.56
C SER A 35 -15.02 -0.83 -8.28
N TYR A 36 -15.68 -0.31 -9.31
CA TYR A 36 -16.99 0.34 -9.17
C TYR A 36 -18.17 -0.65 -9.15
N HIS A 37 -17.98 -1.91 -9.61
CA HIS A 37 -19.07 -2.88 -9.73
C HIS A 37 -19.75 -3.20 -8.39
N GLY A 38 -18.98 -3.18 -7.30
CA GLY A 38 -19.46 -3.46 -5.94
C GLY A 38 -19.92 -2.22 -5.16
N LEU A 39 -19.81 -1.03 -5.73
CA LEU A 39 -20.21 0.19 -5.02
C LEU A 39 -21.74 0.38 -5.02
N PRO A 40 -22.30 0.96 -3.94
CA PRO A 40 -23.70 1.37 -3.90
C PRO A 40 -24.01 2.39 -5.00
N GLU A 41 -25.05 2.12 -5.77
CA GLU A 41 -25.42 2.94 -6.93
C GLU A 41 -25.81 4.36 -6.53
N ASP A 42 -26.59 4.50 -5.46
CA ASP A 42 -27.03 5.80 -4.94
C ASP A 42 -25.84 6.70 -4.61
N ARG A 43 -24.81 6.15 -3.97
CA ARG A 43 -23.59 6.88 -3.65
C ARG A 43 -22.83 7.34 -4.89
N MET A 44 -22.77 6.50 -5.92
CA MET A 44 -22.17 6.87 -7.21
C MET A 44 -22.95 7.98 -7.89
N ILE A 45 -24.28 7.89 -7.88
CA ILE A 45 -25.16 8.90 -8.45
C ILE A 45 -25.00 10.24 -7.72
N GLU A 46 -25.01 10.26 -6.39
CA GLU A 46 -24.79 11.48 -5.60
C GLU A 46 -23.47 12.16 -5.93
N GLN A 47 -22.39 11.38 -6.04
CA GLN A 47 -21.07 11.92 -6.40
C GLN A 47 -21.05 12.50 -7.81
N ALA A 48 -21.69 11.84 -8.77
CA ALA A 48 -21.77 12.34 -10.14
C ALA A 48 -22.66 13.59 -10.22
N ILE A 49 -23.77 13.67 -9.49
CA ILE A 49 -24.59 14.87 -9.38
C ILE A 49 -23.75 16.01 -8.81
N SER A 50 -23.02 15.79 -7.72
CA SER A 50 -22.11 16.80 -7.15
C SER A 50 -21.09 17.32 -8.16
N PHE A 51 -20.53 16.45 -9.00
CA PHE A 51 -19.65 16.86 -10.08
C PHE A 51 -20.37 17.75 -11.09
N TYR A 52 -21.49 17.31 -11.64
CA TYR A 52 -22.22 18.03 -12.69
C TYR A 52 -22.78 19.38 -12.21
N THR A 53 -23.21 19.49 -10.95
CA THR A 53 -23.74 20.73 -10.38
C THR A 53 -22.63 21.75 -10.02
N ASN A 54 -21.41 21.27 -9.72
CA ASN A 54 -20.28 22.16 -9.47
C ASN A 54 -19.51 22.54 -10.74
N PHE A 55 -19.90 22.01 -11.90
CA PHE A 55 -19.17 22.21 -13.15
C PHE A 55 -19.15 23.69 -13.58
N ARG A 56 -20.23 24.43 -13.33
CA ARG A 56 -20.34 25.86 -13.60
C ARG A 56 -19.24 26.66 -12.88
N GLN A 57 -19.01 26.38 -11.61
CA GLN A 57 -18.00 27.10 -10.84
C GLN A 57 -16.60 26.92 -11.44
N MET A 58 -16.27 25.71 -11.86
CA MET A 58 -14.98 25.42 -12.49
C MET A 58 -14.86 26.08 -13.89
N PHE A 59 -15.97 26.23 -14.59
CA PHE A 59 -15.97 26.70 -15.98
C PHE A 59 -15.91 28.22 -16.12
N PHE A 60 -16.50 28.98 -15.19
CA PHE A 60 -16.65 30.44 -15.27
C PHE A 60 -15.82 31.22 -14.23
N THR A 61 -14.99 30.56 -13.47
CA THR A 61 -14.10 31.23 -12.50
C THR A 61 -12.98 32.01 -13.22
N GLU A 62 -12.43 33.01 -12.54
CA GLU A 62 -11.24 33.74 -13.01
C GLU A 62 -9.99 32.86 -13.01
N ASN A 63 -9.89 31.94 -12.04
CA ASN A 63 -8.82 30.97 -11.90
C ASN A 63 -9.35 29.52 -12.04
N PRO A 64 -9.60 29.05 -13.28
CA PRO A 64 -10.18 27.72 -13.52
C PRO A 64 -9.31 26.60 -12.96
N TYR A 65 -7.99 26.73 -13.03
CA TYR A 65 -7.05 25.74 -12.54
C TYR A 65 -7.15 25.54 -11.02
N ASP A 66 -7.14 26.63 -10.23
CA ASP A 66 -7.16 26.55 -8.77
C ASP A 66 -8.49 25.97 -8.24
N THR A 67 -9.61 26.40 -8.86
CA THR A 67 -10.94 25.89 -8.52
C THR A 67 -11.05 24.40 -8.86
N ALA A 68 -10.60 24.01 -10.04
CA ALA A 68 -10.53 22.63 -10.47
C ALA A 68 -9.62 21.79 -9.55
N LYS A 69 -8.44 22.31 -9.22
CA LYS A 69 -7.49 21.65 -8.31
C LYS A 69 -8.13 21.33 -6.98
N ALA A 70 -8.81 22.27 -6.34
CA ALA A 70 -9.47 22.05 -5.04
C ALA A 70 -10.54 20.96 -5.13
N PHE A 71 -11.36 20.97 -6.19
CA PHE A 71 -12.42 19.98 -6.39
C PHE A 71 -11.84 18.59 -6.66
N PHE A 72 -10.89 18.49 -7.59
CA PHE A 72 -10.34 17.18 -8.01
C PHE A 72 -9.40 16.56 -6.98
N THR A 73 -8.78 17.36 -6.12
CA THR A 73 -8.07 16.84 -4.93
C THR A 73 -9.04 16.10 -3.99
N LYS A 74 -10.21 16.68 -3.70
CA LYS A 74 -11.24 16.01 -2.88
C LYS A 74 -11.80 14.75 -3.57
N TYR A 75 -11.99 14.81 -4.87
CA TYR A 75 -12.38 13.64 -5.67
C TYR A 75 -11.36 12.51 -5.52
N ALA A 76 -10.07 12.81 -5.71
CA ALA A 76 -8.99 11.85 -5.57
C ALA A 76 -8.94 11.21 -4.18
N GLU A 77 -9.08 12.02 -3.11
CA GLU A 77 -9.13 11.52 -1.73
C GLU A 77 -10.30 10.56 -1.48
N SER A 78 -11.46 10.88 -2.04
CA SER A 78 -12.66 10.04 -1.93
C SER A 78 -12.45 8.70 -2.64
N ARG A 79 -11.94 8.72 -3.88
CA ARG A 79 -11.67 7.51 -4.66
C ARG A 79 -10.60 6.64 -4.02
N TYR A 80 -9.52 7.26 -3.52
CA TYR A 80 -8.47 6.54 -2.81
C TYR A 80 -8.97 5.84 -1.54
N ARG A 81 -9.82 6.51 -0.74
CA ARG A 81 -10.45 5.90 0.45
C ARG A 81 -11.34 4.71 0.12
N GLU A 82 -11.98 4.74 -1.02
CA GLU A 82 -12.80 3.63 -1.54
C GLU A 82 -11.96 2.53 -2.20
N LYS A 83 -10.62 2.65 -2.16
CA LYS A 83 -9.65 1.71 -2.75
C LYS A 83 -9.80 1.56 -4.27
N ILE A 84 -10.29 2.59 -4.94
CA ILE A 84 -10.39 2.64 -6.40
C ILE A 84 -9.00 2.95 -6.94
N PRO A 85 -8.46 2.16 -7.88
CA PRO A 85 -7.19 2.43 -8.53
C PRO A 85 -7.21 3.74 -9.34
N LEU A 86 -6.07 4.43 -9.43
CA LEU A 86 -5.95 5.71 -10.15
C LEU A 86 -6.48 5.64 -11.58
N GLN A 87 -6.11 4.59 -12.33
CA GLN A 87 -6.54 4.41 -13.71
C GLN A 87 -8.06 4.27 -13.84
N GLU A 88 -8.73 3.63 -12.89
CA GLU A 88 -10.18 3.50 -12.88
C GLU A 88 -10.87 4.81 -12.51
N ALA A 89 -10.31 5.55 -11.53
CA ALA A 89 -10.81 6.86 -11.14
C ALA A 89 -10.75 7.86 -12.30
N LEU A 90 -9.62 7.90 -13.03
CA LEU A 90 -9.45 8.73 -14.22
C LEU A 90 -10.40 8.30 -15.35
N TYR A 91 -10.54 7.00 -15.59
CA TYR A 91 -11.42 6.52 -16.63
C TYR A 91 -12.90 6.81 -16.33
N ALA A 92 -13.34 6.65 -15.09
CA ALA A 92 -14.68 7.02 -14.66
C ALA A 92 -14.96 8.52 -14.85
N LEU A 93 -13.96 9.38 -14.64
CA LEU A 93 -14.05 10.81 -14.91
C LEU A 93 -14.16 11.09 -16.43
N ILE A 94 -13.40 10.40 -17.26
CA ILE A 94 -13.51 10.49 -18.73
C ILE A 94 -14.92 10.10 -19.18
N LEU A 95 -15.51 9.07 -18.58
CA LEU A 95 -16.89 8.67 -18.85
C LEU A 95 -17.89 9.75 -18.42
N MET A 96 -17.68 10.50 -17.33
CA MET A 96 -18.53 11.67 -16.98
C MET A 96 -18.54 12.70 -18.11
N ARG A 97 -17.37 13.07 -18.64
CA ARG A 97 -17.26 13.98 -19.79
C ARG A 97 -18.01 13.45 -21.02
N ARG A 98 -17.83 12.17 -21.31
CA ARG A 98 -18.50 11.52 -22.43
C ARG A 98 -20.01 11.59 -22.29
N HIS A 99 -20.57 11.31 -21.11
CA HIS A 99 -22.01 11.37 -20.87
C HIS A 99 -22.56 12.79 -21.00
N MET A 100 -21.81 13.84 -20.64
CA MET A 100 -22.22 15.22 -20.88
C MET A 100 -22.43 15.47 -22.38
N TRP A 101 -21.48 15.08 -23.22
CA TRP A 101 -21.56 15.33 -24.67
C TRP A 101 -22.60 14.45 -25.36
N LEU A 102 -22.69 13.18 -25.03
CA LEU A 102 -23.74 12.28 -25.55
C LEU A 102 -25.14 12.79 -25.19
N TYR A 103 -25.29 13.34 -23.98
CA TYR A 103 -26.57 13.90 -23.56
C TYR A 103 -26.90 15.19 -24.34
N ALA A 104 -25.95 16.07 -24.54
CA ALA A 104 -26.11 17.30 -25.31
C ALA A 104 -26.44 16.99 -26.77
N GLU A 105 -25.82 15.99 -27.40
CA GLU A 105 -26.10 15.51 -28.74
C GLU A 105 -27.52 14.92 -28.83
N PHE A 106 -27.87 14.02 -27.92
CA PHE A 106 -29.21 13.41 -27.84
C PHE A 106 -30.32 14.44 -27.69
N GLN A 107 -30.10 15.54 -26.95
CA GLN A 107 -31.08 16.62 -26.78
C GLN A 107 -31.07 17.64 -27.95
N ALA A 108 -30.29 17.36 -29.01
CA ALA A 108 -30.12 18.28 -30.14
C ALA A 108 -29.83 19.74 -29.69
N THR A 109 -28.92 19.89 -28.74
CA THR A 109 -28.65 21.16 -28.05
C THR A 109 -28.06 22.20 -29.03
N PHE A 110 -27.36 21.78 -30.06
CA PHE A 110 -26.67 22.61 -31.04
C PHE A 110 -27.17 22.32 -32.46
N ILE A 111 -28.20 23.05 -32.87
CA ILE A 111 -28.90 22.77 -34.17
C ILE A 111 -28.46 23.71 -35.26
N THR A 112 -28.31 25.01 -34.96
CA THR A 112 -27.92 26.02 -35.96
C THR A 112 -26.41 26.03 -36.21
N SER A 113 -25.99 26.54 -37.40
CA SER A 113 -24.56 26.64 -37.74
C SER A 113 -23.77 27.44 -36.71
N ILE A 114 -24.35 28.51 -36.16
CA ILE A 114 -23.75 29.34 -35.11
C ILE A 114 -23.60 28.49 -33.80
N GLU A 115 -24.64 27.76 -33.43
CA GLU A 115 -24.58 26.89 -32.24
C GLU A 115 -23.57 25.75 -32.41
N GLN A 116 -23.39 25.20 -33.60
CA GLN A 116 -22.35 24.18 -33.87
C GLN A 116 -20.94 24.73 -33.69
N GLN A 117 -20.69 25.98 -34.12
CA GLN A 117 -19.42 26.64 -33.85
C GLN A 117 -19.21 26.85 -32.35
N GLN A 118 -20.26 27.22 -31.64
CA GLN A 118 -20.25 27.36 -30.18
C GLN A 118 -20.05 26.01 -29.45
N ALA A 119 -20.57 24.91 -30.01
CA ALA A 119 -20.32 23.57 -29.52
C ALA A 119 -18.83 23.22 -29.54
N THR A 120 -18.13 23.57 -30.62
CA THR A 120 -16.69 23.34 -30.75
C THR A 120 -15.89 24.07 -29.66
N GLU A 121 -16.21 25.34 -29.38
CA GLU A 121 -15.57 26.09 -28.31
C GLU A 121 -15.87 25.49 -26.93
N SER A 122 -17.14 25.11 -26.69
CA SER A 122 -17.54 24.46 -25.44
C SER A 122 -16.85 23.11 -25.25
N LEU A 123 -16.66 22.34 -26.34
CA LEU A 123 -15.92 21.08 -26.32
C LEU A 123 -14.47 21.30 -25.92
N ASN A 124 -13.78 22.24 -26.55
CA ASN A 124 -12.37 22.55 -26.26
C ASN A 124 -12.19 22.96 -24.78
N ARG A 125 -13.08 23.79 -24.25
CA ARG A 125 -13.04 24.20 -22.84
C ARG A 125 -13.34 23.04 -21.90
N THR A 126 -14.27 22.16 -22.27
CA THR A 126 -14.57 20.96 -21.48
C THR A 126 -13.33 20.04 -21.44
N ILE A 127 -12.68 19.82 -22.60
CA ILE A 127 -11.45 19.03 -22.67
C ILE A 127 -10.40 19.63 -21.74
N LEU A 128 -10.13 20.92 -21.86
CA LEU A 128 -9.14 21.63 -21.03
C LEU A 128 -9.44 21.49 -19.54
N MET A 129 -10.70 21.55 -19.12
CA MET A 129 -11.12 21.36 -17.73
C MET A 129 -10.78 19.95 -17.22
N PHE A 130 -11.02 18.93 -18.04
CA PHE A 130 -10.69 17.56 -17.66
C PHE A 130 -9.19 17.29 -17.71
N ASP A 131 -8.43 17.98 -18.58
CA ASP A 131 -6.97 17.96 -18.57
C ASP A 131 -6.44 18.56 -17.27
N TYR A 132 -7.00 19.69 -16.82
CA TYR A 132 -6.69 20.27 -15.50
C TYR A 132 -7.04 19.34 -14.34
N ALA A 133 -8.02 18.45 -14.48
CA ALA A 133 -8.38 17.48 -13.46
C ALA A 133 -7.33 16.37 -13.31
N THR A 134 -6.71 15.97 -14.40
CA THR A 134 -5.79 14.82 -14.42
C THR A 134 -4.58 15.03 -13.52
N TYR A 135 -3.98 16.24 -13.58
CA TYR A 135 -2.78 16.55 -12.81
C TYR A 135 -3.01 16.47 -11.28
N PRO A 136 -3.95 17.24 -10.67
CA PRO A 136 -4.17 17.19 -9.22
C PRO A 136 -4.68 15.83 -8.72
N ILE A 137 -5.40 15.08 -9.54
CA ILE A 137 -5.81 13.71 -9.18
C ILE A 137 -4.57 12.81 -9.08
N THR A 138 -3.69 12.86 -10.07
CA THR A 138 -2.48 12.05 -10.09
C THR A 138 -1.53 12.43 -8.95
N GLU A 139 -1.28 13.73 -8.76
CA GLU A 139 -0.47 14.27 -7.68
C GLU A 139 -1.00 13.80 -6.31
N LYS A 140 -2.31 13.89 -6.09
CA LYS A 140 -2.92 13.49 -4.83
C LYS A 140 -2.86 11.98 -4.59
N TYR A 141 -3.05 11.16 -5.61
CA TYR A 141 -2.88 9.71 -5.49
C TYR A 141 -1.45 9.33 -5.12
N GLN A 142 -0.45 9.96 -5.76
CA GLN A 142 0.95 9.72 -5.43
C GLN A 142 1.25 10.10 -3.97
N GLU A 143 0.77 11.27 -3.51
CA GLU A 143 0.90 11.70 -2.12
C GLU A 143 0.29 10.68 -1.14
N LEU A 144 -0.93 10.21 -1.41
CA LEU A 144 -1.63 9.26 -0.54
C LEU A 144 -0.96 7.89 -0.52
N ILE A 145 -0.50 7.41 -1.67
CA ILE A 145 0.27 6.15 -1.78
C ILE A 145 1.58 6.28 -0.98
N SER A 146 2.32 7.37 -1.17
CA SER A 146 3.57 7.62 -0.44
C SER A 146 3.34 7.63 1.07
N ARG A 147 2.32 8.35 1.54
CA ARG A 147 1.95 8.37 2.97
C ARG A 147 1.60 6.98 3.52
N ASP A 148 0.88 6.17 2.75
CA ASP A 148 0.52 4.82 3.18
C ASP A 148 1.73 3.89 3.23
N VAL A 149 2.66 4.02 2.27
CA VAL A 149 3.93 3.30 2.27
C VAL A 149 4.78 3.73 3.45
N ASP A 150 4.94 5.04 3.71
CA ASP A 150 5.70 5.58 4.84
C ASP A 150 5.12 5.11 6.19
N ARG A 151 3.80 5.11 6.32
CA ARG A 151 3.13 4.60 7.53
C ARG A 151 3.41 3.12 7.76
N LYS A 152 3.30 2.29 6.71
CA LYS A 152 3.59 0.85 6.78
C LYS A 152 5.06 0.58 7.07
N LEU A 153 5.97 1.30 6.41
CA LEU A 153 7.41 1.21 6.67
C LEU A 153 7.75 1.69 8.09
N GLY A 154 7.14 2.78 8.54
CA GLY A 154 7.28 3.28 9.90
C GLY A 154 6.85 2.24 10.95
N ALA A 155 5.71 1.57 10.76
CA ALA A 155 5.25 0.50 11.64
C ALA A 155 6.23 -0.69 11.65
N VAL A 156 6.70 -1.13 10.48
CA VAL A 156 7.73 -2.18 10.38
C VAL A 156 9.03 -1.73 11.04
N LYS A 157 9.44 -0.48 10.83
CA LYS A 157 10.64 0.10 11.44
C LYS A 157 10.54 0.17 12.95
N THR A 158 9.38 0.54 13.52
CA THR A 158 9.17 0.56 14.97
C THR A 158 9.34 -0.84 15.55
N ILE A 159 8.72 -1.85 14.93
CA ILE A 159 8.89 -3.25 15.34
C ILE A 159 10.36 -3.69 15.25
N MET A 160 11.09 -3.27 14.21
CA MET A 160 12.48 -3.64 13.97
C MET A 160 13.48 -2.82 14.80
N MET A 161 13.24 -1.52 15.03
CA MET A 161 14.16 -0.61 15.74
C MET A 161 13.88 -0.54 17.25
N GLU A 162 12.69 -0.84 17.72
CA GLU A 162 12.52 -1.23 19.13
C GLU A 162 13.43 -2.41 19.46
N GLY A 163 13.83 -3.14 18.42
CA GLY A 163 14.89 -4.12 18.41
C GLY A 163 16.34 -3.59 18.54
N ALA A 164 16.70 -2.40 18.10
CA ALA A 164 18.10 -1.94 17.97
C ALA A 164 18.50 -0.75 18.87
N GLY A 165 17.58 -0.27 19.75
CA GLY A 165 17.82 0.92 20.57
C GLY A 165 18.89 0.70 21.67
N GLY A 166 19.93 1.55 21.67
CA GLY A 166 20.92 1.61 22.72
C GLY A 166 20.36 2.10 24.06
N GLY A 167 20.98 1.72 25.17
CA GLY A 167 20.59 2.07 26.53
C GLY A 167 19.79 0.96 27.23
N LYS A 168 18.87 1.31 28.11
CA LYS A 168 18.09 0.38 28.95
C LYS A 168 17.40 -0.74 28.13
N LYS A 169 16.94 -0.44 26.91
CA LYS A 169 16.33 -1.43 25.99
C LYS A 169 17.36 -2.43 25.44
N GLY A 170 18.61 -2.02 25.20
CA GLY A 170 19.67 -2.92 24.77
C GLY A 170 20.07 -3.90 25.87
N ALA A 171 20.15 -3.42 27.12
CA ALA A 171 20.40 -4.26 28.29
C ALA A 171 19.26 -5.28 28.52
N LEU A 172 18.00 -4.87 28.36
CA LEU A 172 16.83 -5.77 28.47
C LEU A 172 16.90 -6.91 27.45
N LYS A 173 17.28 -6.61 26.20
CA LYS A 173 17.43 -7.64 25.14
C LYS A 173 18.58 -8.58 25.39
N ALA A 174 19.72 -8.04 25.82
CA ALA A 174 20.85 -8.86 26.21
C ALA A 174 20.48 -9.74 27.41
N GLY A 175 19.75 -9.22 28.38
CA GLY A 175 19.23 -10.00 29.51
C GLY A 175 18.24 -11.08 29.06
N LEU A 176 17.27 -10.76 28.21
CA LEU A 176 16.32 -11.73 27.68
C LEU A 176 17.03 -12.82 26.88
N MET A 177 17.98 -12.45 26.05
CA MET A 177 18.81 -13.41 25.27
C MET A 177 19.62 -14.30 26.21
N GLY A 178 20.22 -13.74 27.26
CA GLY A 178 20.93 -14.51 28.28
C GLY A 178 20.05 -15.56 28.97
N ILE A 179 18.82 -15.19 29.33
CA ILE A 179 17.82 -16.10 29.90
C ILE A 179 17.47 -17.23 28.89
N LEU A 180 17.20 -16.88 27.63
CA LEU A 180 16.88 -17.88 26.58
C LEU A 180 18.05 -18.84 26.35
N LEU A 181 19.29 -18.36 26.33
CA LEU A 181 20.47 -19.21 26.19
C LEU A 181 20.68 -20.11 27.43
N LEU A 182 20.43 -19.59 28.64
CA LEU A 182 20.50 -20.37 29.86
C LEU A 182 19.46 -21.49 29.86
N ILE A 183 18.21 -21.18 29.46
CA ILE A 183 17.16 -22.20 29.29
C ILE A 183 17.60 -23.24 28.25
N ALA A 184 18.19 -22.84 27.13
CA ALA A 184 18.69 -23.74 26.12
C ALA A 184 19.79 -24.69 26.67
N CYS A 185 20.73 -24.17 27.47
CA CYS A 185 21.76 -24.96 28.11
C CYS A 185 21.17 -25.98 29.10
N VAL A 186 20.24 -25.56 29.94
CA VAL A 186 19.55 -26.44 30.91
C VAL A 186 18.76 -27.53 30.21
N LEU A 187 18.01 -27.19 29.17
CA LEU A 187 17.26 -28.18 28.37
C LEU A 187 18.20 -29.18 27.69
N THR A 188 19.29 -28.71 27.10
CA THR A 188 20.26 -29.59 26.45
C THR A 188 20.84 -30.58 27.44
N TYR A 189 21.28 -30.09 28.60
CA TYR A 189 21.82 -30.97 29.66
C TYR A 189 20.75 -31.99 30.12
N TYR A 190 19.53 -31.53 30.43
CA TYR A 190 18.48 -32.39 30.93
C TYR A 190 18.09 -33.51 29.95
N TYR A 191 17.90 -33.15 28.67
CA TYR A 191 17.48 -34.12 27.66
C TYR A 191 18.64 -35.06 27.25
N HIS A 192 19.87 -34.59 27.14
CA HIS A 192 20.98 -35.41 26.72
C HIS A 192 21.53 -36.28 27.89
N ALA A 193 21.66 -35.69 29.09
CA ALA A 193 22.26 -36.41 30.23
C ALA A 193 21.26 -37.36 30.94
N ASN A 194 19.97 -36.93 31.07
CA ASN A 194 18.98 -37.69 31.85
C ASN A 194 18.04 -38.55 31.01
N LEU A 195 17.59 -38.04 29.85
CA LEU A 195 16.61 -38.71 29.02
C LEU A 195 17.19 -39.44 27.80
N GLY A 196 18.43 -39.20 27.44
CA GLY A 196 19.08 -39.81 26.29
C GLY A 196 18.39 -39.53 24.92
N THR A 197 17.60 -38.47 24.83
CA THR A 197 16.84 -38.10 23.62
C THR A 197 17.13 -36.66 23.20
N GLY A 198 17.29 -36.42 21.90
CA GLY A 198 17.70 -35.11 21.37
C GLY A 198 16.69 -34.39 20.48
N VAL A 199 15.48 -34.92 20.24
CA VAL A 199 14.71 -34.53 19.07
C VAL A 199 13.80 -33.32 19.29
N ILE A 200 13.03 -33.25 20.36
CA ILE A 200 11.89 -32.31 20.47
C ILE A 200 12.31 -30.92 20.97
N PHE A 201 13.21 -30.84 21.94
CA PHE A 201 13.55 -29.56 22.58
C PHE A 201 14.39 -28.63 21.67
N THR A 202 15.09 -29.18 20.68
CA THR A 202 15.95 -28.42 19.76
C THR A 202 15.16 -27.44 18.88
N HIS A 203 13.88 -27.68 18.65
CA HIS A 203 13.00 -26.75 17.95
C HIS A 203 12.82 -25.42 18.70
N LEU A 204 12.92 -25.41 20.02
CA LEU A 204 12.86 -24.20 20.83
C LEU A 204 14.07 -23.26 20.57
N PHE A 205 15.18 -23.79 20.05
CA PHE A 205 16.40 -23.02 19.76
C PHE A 205 16.23 -22.08 18.57
N TYR A 206 15.25 -22.32 17.69
CA TYR A 206 14.94 -21.36 16.62
C TYR A 206 14.47 -19.99 17.16
N ILE A 207 13.83 -19.96 18.35
CA ILE A 207 13.35 -18.71 18.95
C ILE A 207 14.53 -17.75 19.24
N PRO A 208 15.54 -18.11 20.04
CA PRO A 208 16.68 -17.23 20.28
C PRO A 208 17.48 -16.92 19.00
N ILE A 209 17.60 -17.86 18.06
CA ILE A 209 18.30 -17.64 16.78
C ILE A 209 17.62 -16.56 15.94
N ILE A 210 16.29 -16.67 15.78
CA ILE A 210 15.51 -15.69 15.01
C ILE A 210 15.53 -14.33 15.69
N LEU A 211 15.31 -14.27 17.00
CA LEU A 211 15.35 -13.03 17.77
C LEU A 211 16.71 -12.34 17.71
N ALA A 212 17.81 -13.11 17.88
CA ALA A 212 19.17 -12.59 17.77
C ALA A 212 19.45 -12.03 16.37
N SER A 213 19.03 -12.73 15.32
CA SER A 213 19.20 -12.32 13.93
C SER A 213 18.41 -11.06 13.61
N ILE A 214 17.19 -10.90 14.17
CA ILE A 214 16.38 -9.68 14.06
C ILE A 214 17.05 -8.52 14.81
N TRP A 215 17.51 -8.74 16.06
CA TRP A 215 18.05 -7.66 16.91
C TRP A 215 19.45 -7.22 16.53
N TRP A 216 20.33 -8.16 16.21
CA TRP A 216 21.77 -7.91 15.99
C TRP A 216 22.24 -8.23 14.57
N ARG A 217 21.32 -8.63 13.65
CA ARG A 217 21.63 -8.97 12.26
C ARG A 217 22.76 -9.98 12.17
N LYS A 218 23.84 -9.66 11.44
CA LYS A 218 25.01 -10.55 11.30
C LYS A 218 25.59 -11.02 12.63
N LYS A 219 25.57 -10.17 13.67
CA LYS A 219 26.05 -10.58 15.00
C LYS A 219 25.15 -11.61 15.66
N GLY A 220 23.86 -11.68 15.28
CA GLY A 220 22.94 -12.72 15.73
C GLY A 220 23.33 -14.12 15.30
N LEU A 221 24.14 -14.27 14.23
CA LEU A 221 24.67 -15.55 13.79
C LEU A 221 25.57 -16.23 14.86
N LEU A 222 26.18 -15.44 15.74
CA LEU A 222 26.96 -15.97 16.88
C LEU A 222 26.13 -16.83 17.82
N VAL A 223 24.84 -16.49 17.99
CA VAL A 223 23.90 -17.27 18.80
C VAL A 223 23.60 -18.61 18.14
N ALA A 224 23.39 -18.62 16.81
CA ALA A 224 23.18 -19.85 16.07
C ALA A 224 24.39 -20.80 16.13
N LEU A 225 25.60 -20.22 15.98
CA LEU A 225 26.84 -20.97 16.12
C LEU A 225 27.04 -21.53 17.54
N PHE A 226 26.78 -20.72 18.57
CA PHE A 226 26.84 -21.15 19.96
C PHE A 226 25.92 -22.33 20.24
N LEU A 227 24.64 -22.24 19.82
CA LEU A 227 23.66 -23.31 20.04
C LEU A 227 23.99 -24.58 19.21
N GLY A 228 24.50 -24.42 18.00
CA GLY A 228 24.97 -25.53 17.18
C GLY A 228 26.14 -26.26 17.86
N ILE A 229 27.16 -25.52 18.34
CA ILE A 229 28.29 -26.10 19.08
C ILE A 229 27.81 -26.77 20.38
N LEU A 230 26.88 -26.14 21.12
CA LEU A 230 26.31 -26.66 22.36
C LEU A 230 25.73 -28.06 22.15
N ILE A 231 24.92 -28.25 21.09
CA ILE A 231 24.30 -29.56 20.78
C ILE A 231 25.37 -30.58 20.43
N LEU A 232 26.31 -30.23 19.57
CA LEU A 232 27.39 -31.16 19.14
C LEU A 232 28.27 -31.61 20.29
N VAL A 233 28.69 -30.67 21.14
CA VAL A 233 29.49 -30.98 22.33
C VAL A 233 28.70 -31.83 23.35
N SER A 234 27.44 -31.45 23.60
CA SER A 234 26.60 -32.22 24.51
C SER A 234 26.34 -33.63 23.98
N HIS A 235 26.15 -33.82 22.68
CA HIS A 235 26.04 -35.16 22.08
C HIS A 235 27.28 -35.98 22.30
N ALA A 236 28.45 -35.41 22.02
CA ALA A 236 29.74 -36.11 22.17
C ALA A 236 30.03 -36.56 23.62
N LEU A 237 29.51 -35.79 24.60
CA LEU A 237 29.71 -36.09 26.02
C LEU A 237 28.71 -37.12 26.57
N PHE A 238 27.45 -37.05 26.19
CA PHE A 238 26.36 -37.78 26.86
C PHE A 238 25.70 -38.85 26.00
N LEU A 239 25.66 -38.75 24.67
CA LEU A 239 24.93 -39.64 23.77
C LEU A 239 25.81 -40.64 23.04
N LYS A 240 26.45 -41.56 23.77
CA LYS A 240 27.28 -42.62 23.18
C LYS A 240 26.37 -43.69 22.56
N GLY A 241 26.45 -43.87 21.23
CA GLY A 241 25.68 -44.92 20.49
C GLY A 241 24.45 -44.44 19.71
N ILE A 242 24.14 -43.18 19.73
CA ILE A 242 23.09 -42.56 18.90
C ILE A 242 23.73 -41.88 17.66
N ALA A 243 23.01 -41.83 16.53
CA ALA A 243 23.52 -41.25 15.30
C ALA A 243 23.88 -39.74 15.45
N PHE A 244 25.18 -39.46 15.39
CA PHE A 244 25.71 -38.07 15.46
C PHE A 244 25.26 -37.19 14.28
N SER A 245 24.92 -37.83 13.14
CA SER A 245 24.48 -37.14 11.91
C SER A 245 23.31 -36.21 12.10
N ASP A 246 22.33 -36.58 12.93
CA ASP A 246 21.14 -35.81 13.14
C ASP A 246 21.39 -34.46 13.84
N ASP A 247 22.30 -34.44 14.79
CA ASP A 247 22.68 -33.22 15.51
C ASP A 247 23.61 -32.34 14.68
N VAL A 248 24.41 -32.91 13.77
CA VAL A 248 25.15 -32.16 12.76
C VAL A 248 24.18 -31.44 11.81
N VAL A 249 23.16 -32.16 11.30
CA VAL A 249 22.15 -31.55 10.43
C VAL A 249 21.41 -30.41 11.15
N ARG A 250 21.05 -30.60 12.42
CA ARG A 250 20.42 -29.54 13.23
C ARG A 250 21.32 -28.32 13.42
N ALA A 251 22.58 -28.54 13.76
CA ALA A 251 23.55 -27.46 13.91
C ALA A 251 23.71 -26.64 12.61
N VAL A 252 23.81 -27.34 11.46
CA VAL A 252 23.82 -26.70 10.15
C VAL A 252 22.53 -25.90 9.91
N MET A 253 21.35 -26.46 10.21
CA MET A 253 20.06 -25.79 10.07
C MET A 253 19.98 -24.52 10.91
N PHE A 254 20.52 -24.50 12.14
CA PHE A 254 20.57 -23.29 12.97
C PHE A 254 21.34 -22.15 12.29
N VAL A 255 22.49 -22.48 11.72
CA VAL A 255 23.33 -21.51 11.00
C VAL A 255 22.61 -21.01 9.74
N VAL A 256 22.00 -21.92 8.96
CA VAL A 256 21.26 -21.56 7.74
C VAL A 256 20.08 -20.63 8.06
N ILE A 257 19.26 -20.97 9.07
CA ILE A 257 18.12 -20.15 9.46
C ILE A 257 18.59 -18.78 9.97
N GLY A 258 19.60 -18.75 10.84
CA GLY A 258 20.18 -17.50 11.31
C GLY A 258 20.72 -16.61 10.18
N PHE A 259 21.38 -17.22 9.20
CA PHE A 259 21.89 -16.53 8.02
C PHE A 259 20.78 -15.98 7.13
N VAL A 260 19.76 -16.78 6.82
CA VAL A 260 18.62 -16.37 6.00
C VAL A 260 17.88 -15.21 6.65
N VAL A 261 17.59 -15.28 7.95
CA VAL A 261 16.91 -14.20 8.68
C VAL A 261 17.78 -12.94 8.69
N ALA A 262 19.08 -13.05 8.95
CA ALA A 262 20.00 -11.92 8.94
C ALA A 262 20.05 -11.23 7.55
N ARG A 263 20.06 -12.01 6.47
CA ARG A 263 20.05 -11.51 5.08
C ARG A 263 18.74 -10.82 4.72
N LEU A 264 17.61 -11.39 5.13
CA LEU A 264 16.30 -10.76 4.93
C LEU A 264 16.24 -9.39 5.62
N MET A 265 16.76 -9.30 6.86
CA MET A 265 16.83 -8.04 7.60
C MET A 265 17.76 -7.00 6.96
N GLU A 266 18.85 -7.41 6.34
CA GLU A 266 19.71 -6.52 5.55
C GLU A 266 19.02 -6.05 4.27
N GLY A 267 18.31 -6.94 3.57
CA GLY A 267 17.55 -6.61 2.37
C GLY A 267 16.47 -5.58 2.64
N LEU A 268 15.70 -5.77 3.71
CA LEU A 268 14.67 -4.81 4.14
C LEU A 268 15.25 -3.42 4.43
N LYS A 269 16.43 -3.34 5.05
CA LYS A 269 17.08 -2.04 5.28
C LYS A 269 17.49 -1.37 3.97
N LYS A 270 18.03 -2.12 3.01
CA LYS A 270 18.42 -1.57 1.70
C LYS A 270 17.21 -1.00 0.94
N VAL A 271 16.07 -1.70 1.00
CA VAL A 271 14.82 -1.23 0.39
C VAL A 271 14.36 0.07 1.07
N GLU A 272 14.44 0.16 2.40
CA GLU A 272 14.13 1.39 3.14
C GLU A 272 15.03 2.55 2.73
N ASP A 273 16.34 2.31 2.65
CA ASP A 273 17.32 3.34 2.30
C ASP A 273 17.12 3.82 0.85
N LEU A 274 16.84 2.91 -0.11
CA LEU A 274 16.50 3.24 -1.50
C LEU A 274 15.22 4.06 -1.59
N TYR A 275 14.18 3.68 -0.87
CA TYR A 275 12.90 4.40 -0.86
C TYR A 275 13.09 5.84 -0.37
N LYS A 276 13.88 6.06 0.69
CA LYS A 276 14.19 7.41 1.19
C LYS A 276 14.92 8.27 0.14
N THR A 277 15.83 7.68 -0.61
CA THR A 277 16.58 8.39 -1.67
C THR A 277 15.69 8.80 -2.85
N LEU A 278 14.58 8.07 -3.08
CA LEU A 278 13.63 8.35 -4.16
C LEU A 278 12.54 9.36 -3.76
N THR A 279 12.36 9.61 -2.45
CA THR A 279 11.34 10.53 -1.92
C THR A 279 11.91 11.88 -1.45
N THR A 280 13.23 12.04 -1.44
CA THR A 280 13.95 13.33 -1.31
C THR A 280 14.29 13.90 -2.66
#